data_63a7db38cb316d7cdeaffe04e30c702b
#
_entry.id   63a7db38cb316d7cdeaffe04e30c702b
#
_cell.length_a   1.000
_cell.length_b   1.000
_cell.length_c   1.000
_cell.angle_alpha   90.00
_cell.angle_beta   90.00
_cell.angle_gamma   90.00
#
_symmetry.space_group_name_H-M   'P 1'
#
loop_
_entity.id
_entity.type
_entity.pdbx_description
1 polymer ?
#
loop_
_entity_poly.entity_id
_entity_poly.type
_entity_poly.pdbx_seq_one_letter_code
_entity_poly.pdbx_strand_id
1 'polypeptide(L)'
;VWNLRQYGNKVALYSKEYGEISYEEMAGISEEISGNITGRELVCVITENSVECLCGYIGFINNRIVPLMIDGKTNAEWIHNLIDQYKPNYIWCNKEMEEAFKAYSKIYXMENYVLLKRKVLVEIDLYKDLALLLTTSGSTGSSKFVRQSYKNIKANAESIIEYLKITASEVSITTLPMHYTYGLSIIHTHLMVGAKLVLTQESLVSPEFWKLYKECNVTSFGGVPYTYEILKKIKFFQEDNSSLNTITQAGGHLNIELQREIAEAAQKQGYKFVVMYGQTEATARMSYLPSEKCLIKLGSIGIPIPGGKFELVDADGSVIEETDKEGELVYYGDNVTLGYAACREDLALGDERKGRLLTGDMAKRDADGFYYITGRKERFLKIYSNRVNLDECERILERKFGFGVACTGEDDALHVFIDNSDEQEKVKLFIKEKFNINTKSIFIHYIKEIPKNTSGKKLYKELIWK
;
A
#
# COMPACT_ATOMS: atom_id res chain seq x y z
N VAL A 1 -4.98 -20.93 1.28
CA VAL A 1 -4.45 -20.08 0.21
C VAL A 1 -3.04 -20.52 -0.18
N TRP A 2 -2.14 -20.74 0.78
CA TRP A 2 -0.76 -21.13 0.50
C TRP A 2 -0.52 -22.58 0.93
N ASN A 3 -0.17 -23.43 -0.05
CA ASN A 3 0.27 -24.81 0.24
C ASN A 3 1.79 -24.79 0.44
N LEU A 4 2.21 -24.37 1.64
CA LEU A 4 3.64 -24.17 1.93
C LEU A 4 4.44 -25.47 1.81
N ARG A 5 3.88 -26.57 2.25
CA ARG A 5 4.60 -27.87 2.29
C ARG A 5 5.02 -28.38 0.90
N GLN A 6 4.36 -27.90 -0.18
CA GLN A 6 4.74 -28.32 -1.53
C GLN A 6 6.19 -27.93 -1.89
N TYR A 7 6.76 -26.96 -1.18
CA TYR A 7 8.13 -26.49 -1.44
C TYR A 7 9.17 -27.15 -0.51
N GLY A 8 8.74 -27.99 0.41
CA GLY A 8 9.61 -28.82 1.25
C GLY A 8 10.69 -28.05 2.00
N ASN A 9 11.93 -28.46 1.81
CA ASN A 9 13.08 -27.90 2.53
C ASN A 9 13.67 -26.64 1.88
N LYS A 10 13.03 -26.12 0.81
CA LYS A 10 13.45 -24.86 0.22
C LYS A 10 13.29 -23.73 1.23
N VAL A 11 14.24 -22.79 1.27
CA VAL A 11 14.21 -21.67 2.20
C VAL A 11 13.03 -20.74 1.85
N ALA A 12 12.15 -20.50 2.83
CA ALA A 12 11.01 -19.59 2.70
C ALA A 12 11.34 -18.20 3.25
N LEU A 13 11.98 -18.17 4.41
CA LEU A 13 12.23 -16.94 5.15
C LEU A 13 13.67 -16.86 5.61
N TYR A 14 14.17 -15.65 5.72
CA TYR A 14 15.41 -15.35 6.42
C TYR A 14 15.20 -14.13 7.30
N SER A 15 15.69 -14.20 8.53
CA SER A 15 15.77 -13.01 9.38
C SER A 15 17.06 -13.09 10.21
N LYS A 16 17.52 -11.95 10.70
CA LYS A 16 18.72 -11.90 11.54
C LYS A 16 18.57 -12.75 12.81
N GLU A 17 17.36 -12.79 13.33
CA GLU A 17 17.05 -13.46 14.61
C GLU A 17 16.99 -14.99 14.46
N TYR A 18 16.41 -15.47 13.36
CA TYR A 18 16.14 -16.90 13.17
C TYR A 18 17.06 -17.58 12.15
N GLY A 19 17.77 -16.80 11.33
CA GLY A 19 18.47 -17.37 10.18
C GLY A 19 17.50 -17.86 9.12
N GLU A 20 17.84 -18.96 8.44
CA GLU A 20 17.00 -19.52 7.38
C GLU A 20 15.91 -20.41 7.96
N ILE A 21 14.69 -20.29 7.44
CA ILE A 21 13.54 -21.12 7.78
C ILE A 21 13.00 -21.71 6.47
N SER A 22 12.90 -23.04 6.40
CA SER A 22 12.37 -23.71 5.23
C SER A 22 10.85 -23.58 5.15
N TYR A 23 10.29 -23.88 3.97
CA TYR A 23 8.85 -23.93 3.78
C TYR A 23 8.19 -24.96 4.70
N GLU A 24 8.84 -26.10 4.91
CA GLU A 24 8.33 -27.13 5.82
C GLU A 24 8.28 -26.63 7.26
N GLU A 25 9.34 -25.97 7.71
CA GLU A 25 9.41 -25.38 9.05
C GLU A 25 8.37 -24.25 9.21
N MET A 26 8.26 -23.38 8.20
CA MET A 26 7.27 -22.30 8.20
C MET A 26 5.85 -22.85 8.31
N ALA A 27 5.54 -23.93 7.58
CA ALA A 27 4.24 -24.58 7.64
C ALA A 27 3.95 -25.08 9.07
N GLY A 28 4.94 -25.76 9.68
CA GLY A 28 4.81 -26.26 11.04
C GLY A 28 4.54 -25.15 12.06
N ILE A 29 5.32 -24.07 11.98
CA ILE A 29 5.15 -22.90 12.86
C ILE A 29 3.76 -22.29 12.68
N SER A 30 3.34 -22.09 11.43
CA SER A 30 2.04 -21.48 11.11
C SER A 30 0.89 -22.32 11.64
N GLU A 31 0.97 -23.64 11.48
CA GLU A 31 -0.04 -24.60 11.98
C GLU A 31 -0.07 -24.62 13.52
N GLU A 32 1.09 -24.58 14.16
CA GLU A 32 1.18 -24.55 15.62
C GLU A 32 0.51 -23.29 16.18
N ILE A 33 0.81 -22.11 15.63
CA ILE A 33 0.21 -20.86 16.09
C ILE A 33 -1.32 -20.91 15.91
N SER A 34 -1.79 -21.20 14.70
CA SER A 34 -3.21 -21.17 14.37
C SER A 34 -3.99 -22.30 15.04
N GLY A 35 -3.34 -23.43 15.36
CA GLY A 35 -3.95 -24.57 16.04
C GLY A 35 -4.42 -24.26 17.47
N ASN A 36 -3.96 -23.14 18.04
CA ASN A 36 -4.45 -22.69 19.35
C ASN A 36 -5.80 -21.99 19.28
N ILE A 37 -6.34 -21.76 18.08
CA ILE A 37 -7.65 -21.12 17.87
C ILE A 37 -8.60 -22.17 17.30
N THR A 38 -9.72 -22.38 17.99
CA THR A 38 -10.71 -23.36 17.56
C THR A 38 -11.84 -22.66 16.81
N GLY A 39 -12.11 -23.13 15.60
CA GLY A 39 -13.21 -22.64 14.79
C GLY A 39 -12.85 -21.37 13.99
N ARG A 40 -13.87 -20.75 13.43
CA ARG A 40 -13.73 -19.56 12.61
C ARG A 40 -13.87 -18.32 13.50
N GLU A 41 -12.80 -17.59 13.67
CA GLU A 41 -12.69 -16.51 14.64
C GLU A 41 -12.06 -15.26 14.04
N LEU A 42 -12.19 -14.14 14.73
CA LEU A 42 -11.51 -12.88 14.44
C LEU A 42 -10.28 -12.76 15.34
N VAL A 43 -9.10 -12.53 14.76
CA VAL A 43 -7.87 -12.29 15.51
C VAL A 43 -7.33 -10.90 15.16
N CYS A 44 -7.09 -10.06 16.16
CA CYS A 44 -6.40 -8.80 15.96
C CYS A 44 -4.91 -9.10 15.85
N VAL A 45 -4.28 -8.74 14.73
CA VAL A 45 -2.85 -8.95 14.51
C VAL A 45 -2.16 -7.59 14.55
N ILE A 46 -1.33 -7.38 15.57
CA ILE A 46 -0.56 -6.14 15.70
C ILE A 46 0.79 -6.41 15.04
N THR A 47 0.99 -5.80 13.88
CA THR A 47 1.98 -6.26 12.91
C THR A 47 3.39 -5.70 13.10
N GLU A 48 4.35 -6.56 12.79
CA GLU A 48 5.76 -6.23 12.59
C GLU A 48 6.26 -7.12 11.44
N ASN A 49 7.32 -6.70 10.76
CA ASN A 49 7.94 -7.54 9.73
C ASN A 49 8.86 -8.55 10.40
N SER A 50 8.26 -9.54 11.06
CA SER A 50 8.96 -10.59 11.80
C SER A 50 8.44 -11.98 11.42
N VAL A 51 9.24 -12.99 11.72
CA VAL A 51 8.88 -14.39 11.46
C VAL A 51 7.60 -14.75 12.20
N GLU A 52 7.50 -14.39 13.46
CA GLU A 52 6.34 -14.71 14.30
C GLU A 52 5.05 -14.10 13.72
N CYS A 53 5.12 -12.82 13.38
CA CYS A 53 3.96 -12.12 12.84
C CYS A 53 3.52 -12.73 11.50
N LEU A 54 4.47 -12.99 10.61
CA LEU A 54 4.17 -13.55 9.29
C LEU A 54 3.63 -14.98 9.39
N CYS A 55 4.25 -15.84 10.19
CA CYS A 55 3.79 -17.23 10.34
C CYS A 55 2.39 -17.25 10.96
N GLY A 56 2.13 -16.40 11.96
CA GLY A 56 0.78 -16.28 12.52
C GLY A 56 -0.23 -15.87 11.45
N TYR A 57 0.07 -14.82 10.73
CA TYR A 57 -0.80 -14.31 9.65
C TYR A 57 -1.16 -15.41 8.63
N ILE A 58 -0.14 -16.10 8.12
CA ILE A 58 -0.35 -17.15 7.10
C ILE A 58 -1.16 -18.34 7.70
N GLY A 59 -0.84 -18.71 8.93
CA GLY A 59 -1.56 -19.77 9.63
C GLY A 59 -3.04 -19.41 9.81
N PHE A 60 -3.32 -18.16 10.20
CA PHE A 60 -4.72 -17.72 10.38
C PHE A 60 -5.48 -17.80 9.06
N ILE A 61 -4.95 -17.21 7.98
CA ILE A 61 -5.63 -17.23 6.68
C ILE A 61 -5.85 -18.68 6.21
N ASN A 62 -4.81 -19.52 6.31
CA ASN A 62 -4.92 -20.91 5.84
C ASN A 62 -5.92 -21.73 6.66
N ASN A 63 -6.15 -21.39 7.92
CA ASN A 63 -7.11 -22.06 8.79
C ASN A 63 -8.45 -21.31 8.92
N ARG A 64 -8.70 -20.36 8.00
CA ARG A 64 -9.97 -19.61 7.91
C ARG A 64 -10.28 -18.77 9.15
N ILE A 65 -9.25 -18.43 9.91
CA ILE A 65 -9.31 -17.44 10.99
C ILE A 65 -9.06 -16.09 10.33
N VAL A 66 -9.84 -15.07 10.68
CA VAL A 66 -9.80 -13.76 9.99
C VAL A 66 -8.91 -12.79 10.74
N PRO A 67 -7.74 -12.40 10.19
CA PRO A 67 -6.91 -11.38 10.84
C PRO A 67 -7.43 -9.97 10.53
N LEU A 68 -7.45 -9.16 11.57
CA LEU A 68 -7.68 -7.72 11.50
C LEU A 68 -6.30 -7.10 11.73
N MET A 69 -5.69 -6.56 10.67
CA MET A 69 -4.29 -6.14 10.68
C MET A 69 -4.15 -4.70 11.15
N ILE A 70 -3.34 -4.48 12.15
CA ILE A 70 -3.11 -3.15 12.75
C ILE A 70 -1.60 -2.87 12.80
N ASP A 71 -1.22 -1.64 12.46
CA ASP A 71 0.17 -1.18 12.59
C ASP A 71 0.56 -1.16 14.07
N GLY A 72 1.61 -1.89 14.42
CA GLY A 72 2.13 -1.95 15.79
C GLY A 72 2.64 -0.61 16.33
N LYS A 73 2.90 0.35 15.46
CA LYS A 73 3.36 1.69 15.83
C LYS A 73 2.21 2.68 16.03
N THR A 74 0.98 2.22 15.88
CA THR A 74 -0.21 3.06 16.04
C THR A 74 -0.41 3.45 17.51
N ASN A 75 -1.04 4.60 17.71
CA ASN A 75 -1.43 5.10 19.04
C ASN A 75 -2.19 4.04 19.83
N ALA A 76 -1.76 3.78 21.07
CA ALA A 76 -2.34 2.74 21.93
C ALA A 76 -3.84 2.95 22.19
N GLU A 77 -4.27 4.20 22.37
CA GLU A 77 -5.68 4.50 22.59
C GLU A 77 -6.54 4.07 21.40
N TRP A 78 -6.05 4.32 20.19
CA TRP A 78 -6.76 3.91 18.96
C TRP A 78 -6.86 2.39 18.87
N ILE A 79 -5.76 1.67 19.21
CA ILE A 79 -5.76 0.20 19.22
C ILE A 79 -6.81 -0.33 20.20
N HIS A 80 -6.86 0.24 21.41
CA HIS A 80 -7.87 -0.15 22.41
C HIS A 80 -9.30 0.12 21.91
N ASN A 81 -9.53 1.28 21.28
CA ASN A 81 -10.85 1.60 20.73
C ASN A 81 -11.28 0.61 19.65
N LEU A 82 -10.35 0.20 18.78
CA LEU A 82 -10.64 -0.81 17.75
C LEU A 82 -10.97 -2.17 18.39
N ILE A 83 -10.22 -2.58 19.40
CA ILE A 83 -10.44 -3.84 20.09
C ILE A 83 -11.81 -3.81 20.79
N ASP A 84 -12.17 -2.69 21.40
CA ASP A 84 -13.47 -2.52 22.05
C ASP A 84 -14.63 -2.54 21.03
N GLN A 85 -14.40 -1.99 19.85
CA GLN A 85 -15.41 -1.91 18.79
C GLN A 85 -15.62 -3.27 18.09
N TYR A 86 -14.52 -3.93 17.70
CA TYR A 86 -14.59 -5.19 16.94
C TYR A 86 -14.61 -6.43 17.81
N LYS A 87 -14.18 -6.31 19.06
CA LYS A 87 -14.18 -7.38 20.08
C LYS A 87 -13.62 -8.70 19.54
N PRO A 88 -12.38 -8.69 18.99
CA PRO A 88 -11.78 -9.97 18.57
C PRO A 88 -11.62 -10.88 19.79
N ASN A 89 -11.86 -12.17 19.60
CA ASN A 89 -11.64 -13.13 20.70
C ASN A 89 -10.16 -13.43 20.91
N TYR A 90 -9.31 -13.09 19.94
CA TYR A 90 -7.87 -13.35 19.99
C TYR A 90 -7.07 -12.13 19.57
N ILE A 91 -5.87 -11.99 20.15
CA ILE A 91 -4.89 -10.96 19.75
C ILE A 91 -3.56 -11.67 19.57
N TRP A 92 -2.89 -11.42 18.42
CA TRP A 92 -1.54 -11.89 18.13
C TRP A 92 -0.65 -10.64 18.12
N CYS A 93 0.24 -10.51 19.08
CA CYS A 93 1.03 -9.27 19.24
C CYS A 93 2.39 -9.54 19.89
N ASN A 94 3.27 -8.55 19.79
CA ASN A 94 4.54 -8.58 20.49
C ASN A 94 4.29 -8.72 22.01
N LYS A 95 5.06 -9.57 22.66
CA LYS A 95 4.91 -9.89 24.10
C LYS A 95 4.97 -8.65 25.00
N GLU A 96 5.67 -7.60 24.57
CA GLU A 96 5.76 -6.35 25.33
C GLU A 96 4.40 -5.67 25.49
N MET A 97 3.45 -6.00 24.60
CA MET A 97 2.10 -5.44 24.63
C MET A 97 1.14 -6.25 25.50
N GLU A 98 1.54 -7.44 26.00
CA GLU A 98 0.66 -8.35 26.75
C GLU A 98 -0.09 -7.62 27.87
N GLU A 99 0.63 -6.86 28.67
CA GLU A 99 0.09 -6.17 29.84
C GLU A 99 -0.94 -5.07 29.50
N ALA A 100 -0.98 -4.62 28.25
CA ALA A 100 -1.94 -3.60 27.79
C ALA A 100 -3.36 -4.17 27.64
N PHE A 101 -3.50 -5.49 27.52
CA PHE A 101 -4.79 -6.13 27.16
C PHE A 101 -5.37 -6.92 28.33
N LYS A 102 -5.78 -6.22 29.40
CA LYS A 102 -6.26 -6.82 30.66
C LYS A 102 -7.47 -7.74 30.53
N ALA A 103 -8.29 -7.58 29.46
CA ALA A 103 -9.46 -8.43 29.20
C ALA A 103 -9.08 -9.78 28.56
N TYR A 104 -7.78 -9.99 28.32
CA TYR A 104 -7.27 -11.20 27.64
C TYR A 104 -6.28 -11.94 28.55
N SER A 105 -6.06 -13.22 28.25
CA SER A 105 -5.05 -14.05 28.94
C SER A 105 -4.20 -14.74 27.87
N LYS A 106 -2.92 -14.86 28.15
CA LYS A 106 -1.98 -15.53 27.24
C LYS A 106 -2.26 -17.03 27.18
N ILE A 107 -2.32 -17.58 25.96
CA ILE A 107 -2.52 -19.01 25.73
C ILE A 107 -1.38 -19.64 24.94
N TYR A 108 -0.53 -18.85 24.33
CA TYR A 108 0.60 -19.38 23.54
C TYR A 108 1.71 -18.31 23.41
N UNK A 109 2.99 -18.50 23.13
CA UNK A 109 4.02 -17.75 23.06
C UNK A 109 4.85 -18.24 22.09
N MET A 110 5.36 -17.48 21.45
CA MET A 110 6.49 -17.78 20.52
C MET A 110 7.51 -16.65 20.55
N GLU A 111 8.63 -16.90 21.14
CA GLU A 111 9.74 -15.92 21.23
C GLU A 111 9.29 -14.52 21.62
N ASN A 112 9.09 -13.62 20.64
CA ASN A 112 8.71 -12.24 20.87
C ASN A 112 7.22 -11.98 20.70
N TYR A 113 6.43 -12.99 20.37
CA TYR A 113 4.98 -12.84 20.13
C TYR A 113 4.17 -13.75 21.05
N VAL A 114 3.00 -13.24 21.42
CA VAL A 114 2.06 -13.97 22.25
C VAL A 114 0.69 -14.01 21.60
N LEU A 115 0.00 -15.13 21.79
CA LEU A 115 -1.41 -15.25 21.42
C LEU A 115 -2.22 -15.09 22.71
N LEU A 116 -3.07 -14.09 22.71
CA LEU A 116 -3.93 -13.76 23.82
C LEU A 116 -5.37 -14.17 23.48
N LYS A 117 -6.08 -14.72 24.45
CA LYS A 117 -7.48 -15.12 24.28
C LYS A 117 -8.35 -14.30 25.25
N ARG A 118 -9.47 -13.80 24.77
CA ARG A 118 -10.43 -13.02 25.54
C ARG A 118 -10.98 -13.87 26.70
N LYS A 119 -10.98 -13.30 27.91
CA LYS A 119 -11.44 -14.03 29.12
C LYS A 119 -12.93 -14.36 29.05
N VAL A 120 -13.73 -13.49 28.45
CA VAL A 120 -15.16 -13.72 28.22
C VAL A 120 -15.38 -13.64 26.71
N LEU A 121 -15.56 -14.78 26.08
CA LEU A 121 -15.71 -14.86 24.61
C LEU A 121 -17.01 -14.19 24.15
N VAL A 122 -16.94 -13.58 22.98
CA VAL A 122 -18.08 -12.92 22.34
C VAL A 122 -18.37 -13.64 21.02
N GLU A 123 -19.61 -14.03 20.82
CA GLU A 123 -20.00 -14.68 19.57
C GLU A 123 -19.80 -13.72 18.40
N ILE A 124 -19.29 -14.24 17.28
CA ILE A 124 -19.01 -13.43 16.10
C ILE A 124 -19.60 -14.09 14.85
N ASP A 125 -20.21 -13.26 14.01
CA ASP A 125 -20.74 -13.70 12.71
C ASP A 125 -19.83 -13.12 11.63
N LEU A 126 -19.14 -14.00 10.91
CA LEU A 126 -18.18 -13.64 9.85
C LEU A 126 -18.67 -14.17 8.51
N TYR A 127 -18.81 -13.28 7.52
CA TYR A 127 -19.17 -13.72 6.17
C TYR A 127 -18.24 -14.87 5.75
N LYS A 128 -18.81 -15.91 5.19
CA LYS A 128 -18.08 -17.16 4.89
C LYS A 128 -16.82 -16.95 4.04
N ASP A 129 -16.81 -15.98 3.16
CA ASP A 129 -15.66 -15.72 2.26
C ASP A 129 -14.75 -14.61 2.76
N LEU A 130 -15.06 -13.98 3.89
CA LEU A 130 -14.19 -12.95 4.48
C LEU A 130 -12.87 -13.57 4.92
N ALA A 131 -11.75 -13.05 4.42
CA ALA A 131 -10.41 -13.57 4.72
C ALA A 131 -9.58 -12.63 5.58
N LEU A 132 -9.74 -11.32 5.40
CA LEU A 132 -8.77 -10.35 5.88
C LEU A 132 -9.39 -8.96 6.00
N LEU A 133 -8.96 -8.23 7.02
CA LEU A 133 -9.37 -6.83 7.25
C LEU A 133 -8.13 -5.95 7.29
N LEU A 134 -8.09 -4.95 6.40
CA LEU A 134 -6.97 -3.98 6.33
C LEU A 134 -7.50 -2.55 6.42
N THR A 135 -6.71 -1.68 7.00
CA THR A 135 -6.99 -0.24 6.99
C THR A 135 -6.70 0.33 5.59
N THR A 136 -7.35 1.42 5.24
CA THR A 136 -6.99 2.17 4.03
C THR A 136 -5.78 3.06 4.33
N SER A 137 -4.94 3.30 3.35
CA SER A 137 -3.80 4.20 3.48
C SER A 137 -4.33 5.64 3.72
N GLY A 138 -3.81 6.30 4.73
CA GLY A 138 -4.20 7.67 5.07
C GLY A 138 -5.37 7.76 6.06
N SER A 139 -5.91 6.64 6.52
CA SER A 139 -7.03 6.63 7.48
C SER A 139 -6.54 6.48 8.92
N THR A 140 -5.62 7.34 9.32
CA THR A 140 -5.17 7.38 10.72
C THR A 140 -6.35 7.75 11.62
N GLY A 141 -6.63 6.91 12.59
CA GLY A 141 -7.72 7.13 13.55
C GLY A 141 -9.10 6.69 13.08
N SER A 142 -9.22 6.13 11.88
CA SER A 142 -10.49 5.58 11.39
C SER A 142 -10.68 4.13 11.86
N SER A 143 -11.90 3.77 12.22
CA SER A 143 -12.27 2.38 12.54
C SER A 143 -12.74 1.62 11.29
N LYS A 144 -12.62 2.21 10.11
CA LYS A 144 -13.08 1.62 8.85
C LYS A 144 -12.02 0.69 8.26
N PHE A 145 -12.42 -0.54 7.96
CA PHE A 145 -11.55 -1.56 7.35
C PHE A 145 -12.08 -1.97 5.99
N VAL A 146 -11.18 -2.39 5.12
CA VAL A 146 -11.52 -3.02 3.84
C VAL A 146 -11.65 -4.53 4.09
N ARG A 147 -12.77 -5.11 3.65
CA ARG A 147 -13.07 -6.55 3.79
C ARG A 147 -12.60 -7.28 2.54
N GLN A 148 -11.56 -8.09 2.65
CA GLN A 148 -11.00 -8.88 1.53
C GLN A 148 -11.42 -10.34 1.65
N SER A 149 -11.69 -10.97 0.51
CA SER A 149 -12.04 -12.38 0.44
C SER A 149 -10.82 -13.24 0.08
N TYR A 150 -10.93 -14.57 0.28
CA TYR A 150 -9.92 -15.52 -0.17
C TYR A 150 -9.73 -15.44 -1.68
N LYS A 151 -10.82 -15.28 -2.42
CA LYS A 151 -10.78 -15.09 -3.89
C LYS A 151 -9.99 -13.84 -4.27
N ASN A 152 -10.20 -12.74 -3.57
CA ASN A 152 -9.49 -11.48 -3.82
C ASN A 152 -7.97 -11.66 -3.68
N ILE A 153 -7.55 -12.26 -2.58
CA ILE A 153 -6.12 -12.48 -2.29
C ILE A 153 -5.49 -13.34 -3.39
N LYS A 154 -6.14 -14.46 -3.71
CA LYS A 154 -5.63 -15.41 -4.71
C LYS A 154 -5.56 -14.77 -6.10
N ALA A 155 -6.64 -14.13 -6.54
CA ALA A 155 -6.72 -13.52 -7.87
C ALA A 155 -5.65 -12.44 -8.05
N ASN A 156 -5.48 -11.57 -7.05
CA ASN A 156 -4.48 -10.51 -7.16
C ASN A 156 -3.06 -11.08 -7.17
N ALA A 157 -2.78 -12.05 -6.29
CA ALA A 157 -1.46 -12.67 -6.25
C ALA A 157 -1.12 -13.36 -7.57
N GLU A 158 -2.03 -14.15 -8.13
CA GLU A 158 -1.81 -14.83 -9.41
C GLU A 158 -1.55 -13.85 -10.55
N SER A 159 -2.32 -12.76 -10.61
CA SER A 159 -2.16 -11.73 -11.62
C SER A 159 -0.79 -11.04 -11.51
N ILE A 160 -0.37 -10.69 -10.29
CA ILE A 160 0.92 -10.05 -10.05
C ILE A 160 2.07 -10.98 -10.45
N ILE A 161 1.98 -12.24 -10.07
CA ILE A 161 2.98 -13.27 -10.44
C ILE A 161 3.12 -13.32 -11.96
N GLU A 162 2.00 -13.30 -12.68
CA GLU A 162 1.98 -13.36 -14.14
C GLU A 162 2.70 -12.16 -14.77
N TYR A 163 2.31 -10.91 -14.41
CA TYR A 163 2.86 -9.75 -15.11
C TYR A 163 4.28 -9.39 -14.66
N LEU A 164 4.66 -9.71 -13.42
CA LEU A 164 6.04 -9.49 -12.94
C LEU A 164 6.94 -10.70 -13.20
N LYS A 165 6.35 -11.82 -13.62
CA LYS A 165 7.07 -13.08 -13.88
C LYS A 165 7.86 -13.54 -12.65
N ILE A 166 7.21 -13.50 -11.49
CA ILE A 166 7.81 -13.89 -10.21
C ILE A 166 8.01 -15.41 -10.22
N THR A 167 9.21 -15.87 -9.89
CA THR A 167 9.56 -17.29 -9.87
C THR A 167 10.09 -17.70 -8.49
N ALA A 168 10.24 -19.01 -8.30
CA ALA A 168 10.77 -19.57 -7.06
C ALA A 168 12.22 -19.14 -6.77
N SER A 169 12.95 -18.61 -7.76
CA SER A 169 14.32 -18.16 -7.57
C SER A 169 14.44 -16.75 -7.00
N GLU A 170 13.31 -16.04 -6.85
CA GLU A 170 13.33 -14.67 -6.32
C GLU A 170 13.68 -14.64 -4.82
N VAL A 171 14.38 -13.56 -4.44
CA VAL A 171 14.67 -13.23 -3.04
C VAL A 171 14.24 -11.78 -2.84
N SER A 172 13.15 -11.58 -2.10
CA SER A 172 12.62 -10.23 -1.86
C SER A 172 12.87 -9.82 -0.42
N ILE A 173 13.32 -8.57 -0.21
CA ILE A 173 13.54 -8.02 1.14
C ILE A 173 12.38 -7.09 1.50
N THR A 174 11.93 -7.14 2.76
CA THR A 174 10.81 -6.30 3.21
C THR A 174 11.26 -4.85 3.34
N THR A 175 10.58 -3.98 2.61
CA THR A 175 10.76 -2.52 2.65
C THR A 175 9.48 -1.82 3.09
N LEU A 176 8.38 -2.57 3.16
CA LEU A 176 7.03 -2.06 3.43
C LEU A 176 6.41 -2.89 4.56
N PRO A 177 5.58 -2.27 5.41
CA PRO A 177 4.99 -3.00 6.54
C PRO A 177 3.89 -3.98 6.11
N MET A 178 3.71 -5.03 6.91
CA MET A 178 2.71 -6.08 6.67
C MET A 178 1.26 -5.60 6.76
N HIS A 179 0.97 -4.55 7.51
CA HIS A 179 -0.40 -4.02 7.59
C HIS A 179 -0.78 -3.21 6.33
N TYR A 180 0.16 -2.92 5.48
CA TYR A 180 -0.04 -2.15 4.25
C TYR A 180 -0.21 -3.12 3.09
N THR A 181 -1.30 -2.97 2.34
CA THR A 181 -1.69 -3.93 1.30
C THR A 181 -0.61 -4.17 0.23
N TYR A 182 0.16 -3.13 -0.13
CA TYR A 182 1.24 -3.27 -1.11
C TYR A 182 2.36 -4.20 -0.56
N GLY A 183 2.78 -3.94 0.68
CA GLY A 183 3.78 -4.81 1.33
C GLY A 183 3.28 -6.24 1.45
N LEU A 184 2.04 -6.40 1.87
CA LEU A 184 1.43 -7.72 2.02
C LEU A 184 1.34 -8.46 0.69
N SER A 185 1.07 -7.76 -0.42
CA SER A 185 0.99 -8.40 -1.74
C SER A 185 2.34 -8.98 -2.19
N ILE A 186 3.45 -8.40 -1.78
CA ILE A 186 4.78 -8.95 -2.05
C ILE A 186 4.93 -10.29 -1.31
N ILE A 187 4.52 -10.33 -0.04
CA ILE A 187 4.54 -11.56 0.76
C ILE A 187 3.67 -12.65 0.09
N HIS A 188 2.45 -12.29 -0.28
CA HIS A 188 1.49 -13.22 -0.89
C HIS A 188 2.06 -13.88 -2.14
N THR A 189 2.62 -13.09 -3.04
CA THR A 189 3.11 -13.56 -4.33
C THR A 189 4.35 -14.46 -4.16
N HIS A 190 5.28 -14.04 -3.33
CA HIS A 190 6.53 -14.77 -3.16
C HIS A 190 6.31 -16.12 -2.48
N LEU A 191 5.44 -16.18 -1.46
CA LEU A 191 5.10 -17.45 -0.82
C LEU A 191 4.30 -18.37 -1.76
N MET A 192 3.52 -17.80 -2.68
CA MET A 192 2.73 -18.59 -3.62
C MET A 192 3.60 -19.35 -4.64
N VAL A 193 4.76 -18.79 -4.99
CA VAL A 193 5.67 -19.42 -5.97
C VAL A 193 6.85 -20.17 -5.33
N GLY A 194 6.95 -20.16 -3.99
CA GLY A 194 8.06 -20.83 -3.33
C GLY A 194 9.36 -20.02 -3.31
N ALA A 195 9.26 -18.71 -3.40
CA ALA A 195 10.41 -17.80 -3.34
C ALA A 195 10.82 -17.52 -1.88
N LYS A 196 11.92 -16.80 -1.72
CA LYS A 196 12.48 -16.47 -0.39
C LYS A 196 12.14 -15.02 -0.02
N LEU A 197 11.76 -14.80 1.23
CA LEU A 197 11.54 -13.48 1.80
C LEU A 197 12.60 -13.22 2.87
N VAL A 198 13.25 -12.06 2.79
CA VAL A 198 14.19 -11.58 3.82
C VAL A 198 13.41 -10.56 4.66
N LEU A 199 13.18 -10.90 5.92
CA LEU A 199 12.38 -10.08 6.83
C LEU A 199 13.29 -9.18 7.66
N THR A 200 13.00 -7.89 7.66
CA THR A 200 13.73 -6.92 8.48
C THR A 200 12.84 -5.73 8.83
N GLN A 201 13.11 -5.13 9.98
CA GLN A 201 12.50 -3.88 10.41
C GLN A 201 13.47 -2.71 10.25
N GLU A 202 14.66 -2.98 9.73
CA GLU A 202 15.67 -1.95 9.52
C GLU A 202 15.24 -0.95 8.44
N SER A 203 15.52 0.32 8.67
CA SER A 203 15.22 1.36 7.69
C SER A 203 16.26 1.37 6.56
N LEU A 204 15.89 1.99 5.44
CA LEU A 204 16.78 2.10 4.26
C LEU A 204 18.04 2.92 4.53
N VAL A 205 18.07 3.72 5.60
CA VAL A 205 19.28 4.48 5.94
C VAL A 205 20.19 3.71 6.90
N SER A 206 19.74 2.53 7.38
CA SER A 206 20.53 1.69 8.29
C SER A 206 21.56 0.86 7.50
N PRO A 207 22.84 0.87 7.90
CA PRO A 207 23.81 -0.03 7.28
C PRO A 207 23.44 -1.50 7.39
N GLU A 208 22.70 -1.89 8.43
CA GLU A 208 22.27 -3.28 8.65
C GLU A 208 21.31 -3.76 7.55
N PHE A 209 20.45 -2.85 7.04
CA PHE A 209 19.58 -3.18 5.90
C PHE A 209 20.42 -3.59 4.69
N TRP A 210 21.42 -2.79 4.34
CA TRP A 210 22.25 -3.03 3.16
C TRP A 210 23.18 -4.20 3.31
N LYS A 211 23.57 -4.52 4.54
CA LYS A 211 24.32 -5.74 4.82
C LYS A 211 23.46 -6.97 4.50
N LEU A 212 22.20 -7.00 4.98
CA LEU A 212 21.26 -8.07 4.66
C LEU A 212 21.00 -8.17 3.16
N TYR A 213 20.78 -7.04 2.52
CA TYR A 213 20.53 -6.96 1.08
C TYR A 213 21.65 -7.66 0.29
N LYS A 214 22.89 -7.36 0.64
CA LYS A 214 24.07 -7.94 -0.04
C LYS A 214 24.25 -9.44 0.30
N GLU A 215 24.20 -9.76 1.59
CA GLU A 215 24.44 -11.13 2.07
C GLU A 215 23.40 -12.11 1.52
N CYS A 216 22.17 -11.68 1.38
CA CYS A 216 21.08 -12.53 0.89
C CYS A 216 20.93 -12.51 -0.64
N ASN A 217 21.75 -11.74 -1.34
CA ASN A 217 21.66 -11.59 -2.81
C ASN A 217 20.22 -11.24 -3.24
N VAL A 218 19.67 -10.19 -2.65
CA VAL A 218 18.29 -9.77 -2.89
C VAL A 218 18.07 -9.48 -4.37
N THR A 219 16.99 -10.05 -4.95
CA THR A 219 16.66 -9.90 -6.36
C THR A 219 15.54 -8.90 -6.61
N SER A 220 14.76 -8.55 -5.59
CA SER A 220 13.62 -7.63 -5.78
C SER A 220 13.21 -6.95 -4.49
N PHE A 221 12.60 -5.79 -4.63
CA PHE A 221 11.88 -5.12 -3.54
C PHE A 221 10.87 -4.14 -4.13
N GLY A 222 9.95 -3.71 -3.29
CA GLY A 222 8.97 -2.69 -3.65
C GLY A 222 9.21 -1.41 -2.86
N GLY A 223 8.64 -0.31 -3.33
CA GLY A 223 8.72 0.94 -2.63
C GLY A 223 7.63 1.92 -3.01
N VAL A 224 7.34 2.83 -2.10
CA VAL A 224 6.47 3.98 -2.33
C VAL A 224 7.36 5.15 -2.83
N PRO A 225 6.77 6.25 -3.32
CA PRO A 225 7.62 7.38 -3.79
C PRO A 225 8.70 7.80 -2.80
N TYR A 226 8.36 7.88 -1.51
CA TYR A 226 9.32 8.25 -0.47
C TYR A 226 10.50 7.27 -0.39
N THR A 227 10.26 5.97 -0.57
CA THR A 227 11.31 4.95 -0.65
C THR A 227 12.35 5.34 -1.71
N TYR A 228 11.86 5.72 -2.88
CA TYR A 228 12.72 6.05 -4.02
C TYR A 228 13.46 7.38 -3.84
N GLU A 229 12.86 8.32 -3.13
CA GLU A 229 13.53 9.57 -2.75
C GLU A 229 14.72 9.28 -1.83
N ILE A 230 14.53 8.37 -0.85
CA ILE A 230 15.62 7.94 0.05
C ILE A 230 16.72 7.23 -0.75
N LEU A 231 16.33 6.29 -1.63
CA LEU A 231 17.29 5.55 -2.46
C LEU A 231 18.16 6.50 -3.30
N LYS A 232 17.55 7.56 -3.85
CA LYS A 232 18.29 8.59 -4.57
C LYS A 232 19.29 9.30 -3.64
N LYS A 233 18.85 9.70 -2.45
CA LYS A 233 19.70 10.42 -1.48
C LYS A 233 20.94 9.60 -1.07
N ILE A 234 20.76 8.30 -0.89
CA ILE A 234 21.88 7.41 -0.51
C ILE A 234 22.67 6.90 -1.73
N LYS A 235 22.35 7.41 -2.92
CA LYS A 235 23.06 7.12 -4.19
C LYS A 235 22.94 5.66 -4.63
N PHE A 236 21.86 5.00 -4.26
CA PHE A 236 21.61 3.57 -4.58
C PHE A 236 21.74 3.30 -6.08
N PHE A 237 21.21 4.20 -6.93
CA PHE A 237 21.17 3.97 -8.38
C PHE A 237 22.55 4.11 -9.06
N GLN A 238 23.55 4.58 -8.32
CA GLN A 238 24.93 4.71 -8.79
C GLN A 238 25.81 3.51 -8.36
N GLU A 239 25.29 2.68 -7.45
CA GLU A 239 25.96 1.49 -6.95
C GLU A 239 25.71 0.30 -7.88
N ASP A 240 26.55 -0.75 -7.75
CA ASP A 240 26.34 -2.00 -8.45
C ASP A 240 25.19 -2.79 -7.81
N ASN A 241 24.13 -2.97 -8.54
CA ASN A 241 22.94 -3.70 -8.10
C ASN A 241 22.73 -4.95 -8.97
N SER A 242 23.81 -5.67 -9.25
CA SER A 242 23.82 -6.81 -10.19
C SER A 242 22.95 -7.99 -9.74
N SER A 243 22.61 -8.09 -8.44
CA SER A 243 21.70 -9.15 -7.97
C SER A 243 20.24 -8.89 -8.35
N LEU A 244 19.87 -7.62 -8.62
CA LEU A 244 18.48 -7.27 -8.87
C LEU A 244 17.94 -7.80 -10.19
N ASN A 245 16.70 -8.32 -10.13
CA ASN A 245 15.87 -8.64 -11.30
C ASN A 245 14.81 -7.57 -11.51
N THR A 246 14.16 -7.11 -10.44
CA THR A 246 13.01 -6.22 -10.54
C THR A 246 12.89 -5.35 -9.28
N ILE A 247 12.60 -4.07 -9.49
CA ILE A 247 12.11 -3.20 -8.41
C ILE A 247 10.78 -2.62 -8.85
N THR A 248 9.88 -2.40 -7.89
CA THR A 248 8.53 -1.90 -8.18
C THR A 248 8.22 -0.65 -7.38
N GLN A 249 7.33 0.18 -7.92
CA GLN A 249 6.88 1.38 -7.23
C GLN A 249 5.36 1.44 -7.30
N ALA A 250 4.71 1.76 -6.18
CA ALA A 250 3.26 2.00 -6.10
C ALA A 250 2.99 2.87 -4.88
N GLY A 251 1.72 3.14 -4.62
CA GLY A 251 1.31 3.82 -3.38
C GLY A 251 1.30 5.34 -3.45
N GLY A 252 1.62 5.92 -4.59
CA GLY A 252 1.60 7.35 -4.80
C GLY A 252 2.19 7.71 -6.15
N HIS A 253 1.97 8.95 -6.55
CA HIS A 253 2.52 9.46 -7.83
C HIS A 253 4.02 9.70 -7.69
N LEU A 254 4.81 9.05 -8.53
CA LEU A 254 6.26 9.22 -8.55
C LEU A 254 6.61 10.43 -9.42
N ASN A 255 7.47 11.30 -8.91
CA ASN A 255 7.99 12.43 -9.66
C ASN A 255 8.55 11.95 -11.01
N ILE A 256 8.19 12.62 -12.09
CA ILE A 256 8.54 12.19 -13.45
C ILE A 256 10.06 12.17 -13.67
N GLU A 257 10.78 13.15 -13.16
CA GLU A 257 12.24 13.21 -13.32
C GLU A 257 12.92 12.07 -12.53
N LEU A 258 12.40 11.77 -11.34
CA LEU A 258 12.89 10.62 -10.55
C LEU A 258 12.58 9.30 -11.26
N GLN A 259 11.39 9.16 -11.84
CA GLN A 259 11.03 7.97 -12.63
C GLN A 259 12.04 7.79 -13.79
N ARG A 260 12.34 8.85 -14.50
CA ARG A 260 13.31 8.83 -15.61
C ARG A 260 14.68 8.34 -15.13
N GLU A 261 15.16 8.91 -14.03
CA GLU A 261 16.46 8.58 -13.45
C GLU A 261 16.55 7.11 -13.07
N ILE A 262 15.51 6.60 -12.39
CA ILE A 262 15.43 5.20 -11.96
C ILE A 262 15.39 4.27 -13.18
N ALA A 263 14.54 4.59 -14.16
CA ALA A 263 14.37 3.77 -15.37
C ALA A 263 15.67 3.70 -16.17
N GLU A 264 16.39 4.80 -16.29
CA GLU A 264 17.68 4.83 -16.97
C GLU A 264 18.71 3.96 -16.24
N ALA A 265 18.77 4.06 -14.91
CA ALA A 265 19.67 3.24 -14.10
C ALA A 265 19.34 1.75 -14.25
N ALA A 266 18.06 1.40 -14.21
CA ALA A 266 17.60 0.02 -14.36
C ALA A 266 18.00 -0.53 -15.74
N GLN A 267 17.75 0.24 -16.79
CA GLN A 267 18.09 -0.15 -18.16
C GLN A 267 19.60 -0.38 -18.30
N LYS A 268 20.40 0.52 -17.76
CA LYS A 268 21.85 0.43 -17.80
C LYS A 268 22.39 -0.81 -17.08
N GLN A 269 21.79 -1.14 -15.92
CA GLN A 269 22.24 -2.25 -15.08
C GLN A 269 21.54 -3.58 -15.38
N GLY A 270 20.50 -3.58 -16.20
CA GLY A 270 19.84 -4.80 -16.66
C GLY A 270 18.75 -5.35 -15.73
N TYR A 271 18.21 -4.54 -14.83
CA TYR A 271 17.04 -4.95 -14.05
C TYR A 271 15.81 -4.18 -14.51
N LYS A 272 14.63 -4.65 -14.11
CA LYS A 272 13.36 -4.03 -14.49
C LYS A 272 12.89 -3.05 -13.41
N PHE A 273 12.32 -1.94 -13.84
CA PHE A 273 11.62 -1.00 -12.96
C PHE A 273 10.17 -0.92 -13.42
N VAL A 274 9.23 -1.29 -12.54
CA VAL A 274 7.81 -1.36 -12.87
C VAL A 274 7.03 -0.42 -11.97
N VAL A 275 6.41 0.61 -12.59
CA VAL A 275 5.49 1.52 -11.90
C VAL A 275 4.11 0.87 -11.89
N MET A 276 3.44 0.89 -10.74
CA MET A 276 2.14 0.25 -10.57
C MET A 276 1.15 1.19 -9.89
N TYR A 277 -0.12 0.85 -10.02
CA TYR A 277 -1.20 1.59 -9.38
C TYR A 277 -2.17 0.59 -8.76
N GLY A 278 -2.70 0.95 -7.59
CA GLY A 278 -3.70 0.14 -6.92
C GLY A 278 -4.23 0.84 -5.70
N GLN A 279 -5.16 0.18 -5.05
CA GLN A 279 -5.68 0.64 -3.75
C GLN A 279 -6.17 -0.57 -2.96
N THR A 280 -6.28 -0.39 -1.65
CA THR A 280 -6.69 -1.46 -0.74
C THR A 280 -8.06 -2.02 -1.12
N GLU A 281 -8.94 -1.16 -1.68
CA GLU A 281 -10.27 -1.52 -2.13
C GLU A 281 -10.27 -2.50 -3.32
N ALA A 282 -9.12 -2.69 -3.97
CA ALA A 282 -8.93 -3.71 -5.01
C ALA A 282 -7.83 -4.71 -4.60
N THR A 283 -7.77 -5.05 -3.34
CA THR A 283 -6.79 -5.94 -2.69
C THR A 283 -5.42 -5.28 -2.64
N ALA A 284 -4.79 -5.06 -3.81
CA ALA A 284 -3.53 -4.32 -3.85
C ALA A 284 -3.34 -3.61 -5.18
N ARG A 285 -3.20 -4.35 -6.27
CA ARG A 285 -2.74 -3.80 -7.55
C ARG A 285 -3.77 -3.93 -8.65
N MET A 286 -3.92 -2.87 -9.45
CA MET A 286 -4.92 -2.76 -10.52
C MET A 286 -4.28 -2.57 -11.89
N SER A 287 -3.12 -1.92 -11.96
CA SER A 287 -2.41 -1.69 -13.23
C SER A 287 -0.91 -1.64 -13.03
N TYR A 288 -0.21 -1.79 -14.13
CA TYR A 288 1.26 -1.72 -14.16
C TYR A 288 1.74 -1.10 -15.46
N LEU A 289 2.85 -0.41 -15.40
CA LEU A 289 3.54 0.14 -16.57
C LEU A 289 4.68 -0.83 -16.89
N PRO A 290 4.60 -1.57 -18.00
CA PRO A 290 5.69 -2.49 -18.37
C PRO A 290 7.04 -1.76 -18.36
N SER A 291 8.08 -2.43 -17.90
CA SER A 291 9.40 -1.78 -17.73
C SER A 291 9.94 -1.16 -19.03
N GLU A 292 9.68 -1.79 -20.16
CA GLU A 292 10.10 -1.29 -21.47
C GLU A 292 9.36 -0.01 -21.89
N LYS A 293 8.27 0.32 -21.22
CA LYS A 293 7.50 1.55 -21.47
C LYS A 293 7.81 2.67 -20.45
N CYS A 294 8.63 2.37 -19.45
CA CYS A 294 8.83 3.29 -18.33
C CYS A 294 9.43 4.64 -18.74
N LEU A 295 10.29 4.66 -19.75
CA LEU A 295 10.88 5.90 -20.29
C LEU A 295 10.00 6.56 -21.36
N ILE A 296 9.13 5.79 -22.02
CA ILE A 296 8.29 6.28 -23.12
C ILE A 296 6.99 6.87 -22.59
N LYS A 297 6.42 6.25 -21.55
CA LYS A 297 5.11 6.62 -20.98
C LYS A 297 5.27 7.20 -19.58
N LEU A 298 6.14 8.17 -19.42
CA LEU A 298 6.40 8.80 -18.12
C LEU A 298 5.11 9.34 -17.49
N GLY A 299 4.89 9.01 -16.23
CA GLY A 299 3.72 9.45 -15.48
C GLY A 299 2.51 8.55 -15.62
N SER A 300 2.55 7.55 -16.50
CA SER A 300 1.44 6.63 -16.70
C SER A 300 1.36 5.59 -15.57
N ILE A 301 0.14 5.19 -15.22
CA ILE A 301 -0.09 4.02 -14.35
C ILE A 301 -0.14 2.72 -15.18
N GLY A 302 0.01 2.81 -16.49
CA GLY A 302 0.10 1.67 -17.38
C GLY A 302 -1.25 1.13 -17.86
N ILE A 303 -1.33 -0.20 -17.88
CA ILE A 303 -2.46 -0.97 -18.39
C ILE A 303 -3.00 -1.87 -17.27
N PRO A 304 -4.27 -2.31 -17.34
CA PRO A 304 -4.81 -3.21 -16.32
C PRO A 304 -3.98 -4.49 -16.18
N ILE A 305 -3.93 -5.00 -14.95
CA ILE A 305 -3.28 -6.30 -14.68
C ILE A 305 -4.06 -7.43 -15.37
N PRO A 306 -3.44 -8.59 -15.61
CA PRO A 306 -4.17 -9.75 -16.15
C PRO A 306 -5.43 -10.03 -15.31
N GLY A 307 -6.57 -10.17 -15.99
CA GLY A 307 -7.87 -10.37 -15.35
C GLY A 307 -8.57 -9.09 -14.92
N GLY A 308 -7.92 -7.94 -15.05
CA GLY A 308 -8.51 -6.64 -14.72
C GLY A 308 -8.95 -5.87 -15.95
N LYS A 309 -9.81 -4.88 -15.73
CA LYS A 309 -10.29 -4.01 -16.79
C LYS A 309 -10.52 -2.61 -16.24
N PHE A 310 -10.17 -1.60 -17.03
CA PHE A 310 -10.47 -0.19 -16.71
C PHE A 310 -11.55 0.35 -17.63
N GLU A 311 -12.37 1.25 -17.10
CA GLU A 311 -13.26 2.13 -17.86
C GLU A 311 -13.12 3.53 -17.28
N LEU A 312 -13.37 4.53 -18.11
CA LEU A 312 -13.50 5.92 -17.67
C LEU A 312 -14.98 6.30 -17.81
N VAL A 313 -15.53 6.94 -16.79
CA VAL A 313 -16.94 7.38 -16.83
C VAL A 313 -17.01 8.88 -16.54
N ASP A 314 -17.97 9.55 -17.16
CA ASP A 314 -18.22 10.97 -16.91
C ASP A 314 -19.19 11.15 -15.74
N ALA A 315 -19.57 12.40 -15.49
CA ALA A 315 -20.40 12.75 -14.31
C ALA A 315 -21.77 12.07 -14.30
N ASP A 316 -22.32 11.70 -15.47
CA ASP A 316 -23.61 11.02 -15.56
C ASP A 316 -23.47 9.48 -15.60
N GLY A 317 -22.25 8.97 -15.51
CA GLY A 317 -21.97 7.54 -15.51
C GLY A 317 -21.78 6.94 -16.90
N SER A 318 -21.84 7.74 -17.97
CA SER A 318 -21.60 7.26 -19.33
C SER A 318 -20.13 6.92 -19.55
N VAL A 319 -19.87 5.82 -20.26
CA VAL A 319 -18.50 5.40 -20.57
C VAL A 319 -17.87 6.36 -21.58
N ILE A 320 -16.64 6.81 -21.27
CA ILE A 320 -15.87 7.69 -22.13
C ILE A 320 -14.98 6.82 -23.03
N GLU A 321 -15.19 6.94 -24.35
CA GLU A 321 -14.39 6.19 -25.33
C GLU A 321 -13.29 7.05 -25.98
N GLU A 322 -13.42 8.37 -25.90
CA GLU A 322 -12.48 9.32 -26.50
C GLU A 322 -11.12 9.27 -25.77
N THR A 323 -10.04 9.38 -26.55
CA THR A 323 -8.68 9.48 -26.01
C THR A 323 -8.46 10.86 -25.38
N ASP A 324 -7.64 10.88 -24.36
CA ASP A 324 -7.23 12.10 -23.64
C ASP A 324 -8.36 12.88 -22.98
N LYS A 325 -9.53 12.26 -22.86
CA LYS A 325 -10.67 12.85 -22.15
C LYS A 325 -10.70 12.34 -20.72
N GLU A 326 -10.82 13.24 -19.75
CA GLU A 326 -10.82 12.92 -18.33
C GLU A 326 -12.16 12.33 -17.90
N GLY A 327 -12.11 11.31 -17.06
CA GLY A 327 -13.28 10.74 -16.39
C GLY A 327 -12.86 10.05 -15.11
N GLU A 328 -13.84 9.60 -14.33
CA GLU A 328 -13.55 8.80 -13.14
C GLU A 328 -13.13 7.41 -13.59
N LEU A 329 -12.04 6.91 -13.01
CA LEU A 329 -11.53 5.57 -13.30
C LEU A 329 -12.36 4.54 -12.56
N VAL A 330 -12.88 3.57 -13.31
CA VAL A 330 -13.63 2.42 -12.80
C VAL A 330 -12.80 1.17 -13.09
N TYR A 331 -12.68 0.31 -12.09
CA TYR A 331 -11.92 -0.94 -12.21
C TYR A 331 -12.83 -2.15 -12.05
N TYR A 332 -12.59 -3.18 -12.85
CA TYR A 332 -13.29 -4.47 -12.78
C TYR A 332 -12.26 -5.58 -12.59
N GLY A 333 -12.51 -6.48 -11.66
CA GLY A 333 -11.62 -7.63 -11.46
C GLY A 333 -12.02 -8.46 -10.24
N ASP A 334 -11.55 -9.69 -10.21
CA ASP A 334 -11.79 -10.61 -9.08
C ASP A 334 -11.07 -10.16 -7.79
N ASN A 335 -10.15 -9.23 -7.92
CA ASN A 335 -9.45 -8.64 -6.77
C ASN A 335 -10.18 -7.44 -6.16
N VAL A 336 -11.31 -7.01 -6.74
CA VAL A 336 -12.15 -5.97 -6.12
C VAL A 336 -12.75 -6.56 -4.84
N THR A 337 -12.53 -5.86 -3.71
CA THR A 337 -12.88 -6.36 -2.39
C THR A 337 -14.37 -6.31 -2.11
N LEU A 338 -14.78 -6.93 -1.01
CA LEU A 338 -16.19 -7.08 -0.65
C LEU A 338 -16.89 -5.76 -0.31
N GLY A 339 -16.13 -4.81 0.21
CA GLY A 339 -16.66 -3.54 0.69
C GLY A 339 -15.93 -3.13 1.96
N TYR A 340 -16.51 -2.23 2.73
CA TYR A 340 -15.94 -1.76 3.98
C TYR A 340 -16.63 -2.40 5.20
N ALA A 341 -15.96 -2.34 6.34
CA ALA A 341 -16.57 -2.56 7.65
C ALA A 341 -16.30 -1.31 8.48
N ALA A 342 -17.33 -0.73 9.06
CA ALA A 342 -17.21 0.40 10.00
C ALA A 342 -17.46 -0.05 11.43
N CYS A 343 -17.99 -1.26 11.63
CA CYS A 343 -18.30 -1.83 12.93
C CYS A 343 -18.26 -3.36 12.84
N ARG A 344 -18.37 -3.99 13.99
CA ARG A 344 -18.31 -5.46 14.13
C ARG A 344 -19.38 -6.18 13.29
N GLU A 345 -20.58 -5.63 13.26
CA GLU A 345 -21.72 -6.22 12.54
C GLU A 345 -21.49 -6.29 11.03
N ASP A 346 -20.70 -5.37 10.50
CA ASP A 346 -20.38 -5.33 9.07
C ASP A 346 -19.52 -6.53 8.61
N LEU A 347 -18.92 -7.26 9.56
CA LEU A 347 -18.09 -8.43 9.21
C LEU A 347 -18.93 -9.60 8.66
N ALA A 348 -20.26 -9.56 8.86
CA ALA A 348 -21.20 -10.53 8.32
C ALA A 348 -21.69 -10.18 6.90
N LEU A 349 -21.41 -8.96 6.42
CA LEU A 349 -21.87 -8.51 5.11
C LEU A 349 -21.18 -9.29 3.99
N GLY A 350 -21.93 -9.61 2.94
CA GLY A 350 -21.43 -10.28 1.77
C GLY A 350 -20.71 -9.33 0.80
N ASP A 351 -20.62 -9.73 -0.46
CA ASP A 351 -19.94 -8.95 -1.48
C ASP A 351 -20.86 -7.82 -1.98
N GLU A 352 -20.56 -6.61 -1.57
CA GLU A 352 -21.32 -5.41 -1.95
C GLU A 352 -20.85 -4.82 -3.27
N ARG A 353 -19.59 -5.05 -3.67
CA ARG A 353 -19.00 -4.44 -4.87
C ARG A 353 -19.16 -5.30 -6.12
N LYS A 354 -19.23 -6.61 -5.96
CA LYS A 354 -19.46 -7.56 -7.07
C LYS A 354 -18.47 -7.34 -8.22
N GLY A 355 -17.20 -7.15 -7.89
CA GLY A 355 -16.14 -7.06 -8.87
C GLY A 355 -15.98 -5.70 -9.56
N ARG A 356 -16.73 -4.69 -9.14
CA ARG A 356 -16.69 -3.34 -9.74
C ARG A 356 -16.30 -2.30 -8.70
N LEU A 357 -15.33 -1.45 -9.02
CA LEU A 357 -14.84 -0.43 -8.08
C LEU A 357 -14.80 0.95 -8.75
N LEU A 358 -15.56 1.89 -8.20
CA LEU A 358 -15.39 3.32 -8.49
C LEU A 358 -14.19 3.76 -7.65
N THR A 359 -13.07 4.09 -8.31
CA THR A 359 -11.80 4.30 -7.61
C THR A 359 -11.72 5.63 -6.85
N GLY A 360 -12.54 6.60 -7.22
CA GLY A 360 -12.42 7.95 -6.69
C GLY A 360 -11.26 8.72 -7.33
N ASP A 361 -10.58 8.13 -8.29
CA ASP A 361 -9.47 8.78 -9.01
C ASP A 361 -9.96 9.19 -10.40
N MET A 362 -9.57 10.40 -10.82
CA MET A 362 -9.79 10.89 -12.17
C MET A 362 -8.61 10.48 -13.04
N ALA A 363 -8.88 10.11 -14.28
CA ALA A 363 -7.85 9.61 -15.18
C ALA A 363 -8.21 9.92 -16.62
N LYS A 364 -7.25 9.74 -17.50
CA LYS A 364 -7.42 9.78 -18.95
C LYS A 364 -6.62 8.63 -19.57
N ARG A 365 -6.97 8.28 -20.80
CA ARG A 365 -6.32 7.19 -21.54
C ARG A 365 -5.73 7.77 -22.83
N ASP A 366 -4.49 7.45 -23.14
CA ASP A 366 -3.88 7.89 -24.39
C ASP A 366 -4.28 6.96 -25.57
N ALA A 367 -3.83 7.32 -26.76
CA ALA A 367 -4.17 6.58 -27.99
C ALA A 367 -3.62 5.15 -28.01
N ASP A 368 -2.59 4.89 -27.22
CA ASP A 368 -1.97 3.55 -27.12
C ASP A 368 -2.60 2.70 -26.02
N GLY A 369 -3.60 3.23 -25.31
CA GLY A 369 -4.30 2.50 -24.26
C GLY A 369 -3.68 2.60 -22.88
N PHE A 370 -2.75 3.53 -22.66
CA PHE A 370 -2.12 3.75 -21.36
C PHE A 370 -2.87 4.80 -20.56
N TYR A 371 -3.06 4.54 -19.27
CA TYR A 371 -3.85 5.38 -18.37
C TYR A 371 -2.94 6.31 -17.57
N TYR A 372 -3.44 7.51 -17.28
CA TYR A 372 -2.75 8.53 -16.49
C TYR A 372 -3.72 9.07 -15.45
N ILE A 373 -3.35 9.03 -14.18
CA ILE A 373 -4.15 9.64 -13.11
C ILE A 373 -3.99 11.15 -13.20
N THR A 374 -5.11 11.87 -13.21
CA THR A 374 -5.09 13.34 -13.28
C THR A 374 -5.38 13.98 -11.92
N GLY A 375 -5.96 13.21 -10.96
CA GLY A 375 -6.20 13.68 -9.61
C GLY A 375 -7.26 12.86 -8.89
N ARG A 376 -7.59 13.27 -7.67
CA ARG A 376 -8.69 12.65 -6.91
C ARG A 376 -10.00 13.34 -7.23
N LYS A 377 -11.07 12.57 -7.38
CA LYS A 377 -12.40 13.11 -7.67
C LYS A 377 -12.84 14.15 -6.63
N GLU A 378 -12.47 13.96 -5.38
CA GLU A 378 -12.83 14.85 -4.28
C GLU A 378 -11.88 16.04 -4.09
N ARG A 379 -10.77 16.10 -4.82
CA ARG A 379 -9.74 17.13 -4.64
C ARG A 379 -9.82 18.20 -5.74
N PHE A 380 -10.98 18.85 -5.81
CA PHE A 380 -11.23 19.97 -6.70
C PHE A 380 -11.77 21.15 -5.92
N LEU A 381 -11.46 22.34 -6.37
CA LEU A 381 -12.11 23.57 -5.89
C LEU A 381 -12.79 24.23 -7.08
N LYS A 382 -13.89 24.90 -6.81
CA LYS A 382 -14.50 25.80 -7.78
C LYS A 382 -14.03 27.21 -7.41
N ILE A 383 -13.28 27.83 -8.31
CA ILE A 383 -12.83 29.20 -8.13
C ILE A 383 -13.53 30.02 -9.20
N TYR A 384 -14.59 30.69 -8.78
CA TYR A 384 -15.57 31.34 -9.66
C TYR A 384 -16.14 30.28 -10.63
N SER A 385 -15.88 30.38 -11.90
CA SER A 385 -16.36 29.40 -12.89
C SER A 385 -15.35 28.30 -13.24
N ASN A 386 -14.14 28.40 -12.68
CA ASN A 386 -13.04 27.46 -13.01
C ASN A 386 -12.99 26.31 -12.02
N ARG A 387 -12.91 25.09 -12.53
CA ARG A 387 -12.69 23.89 -11.71
C ARG A 387 -11.17 23.66 -11.63
N VAL A 388 -10.64 23.72 -10.42
CA VAL A 388 -9.20 23.59 -10.17
C VAL A 388 -8.91 22.23 -9.53
N ASN A 389 -8.12 21.41 -10.20
CA ASN A 389 -7.67 20.11 -9.70
C ASN A 389 -6.45 20.35 -8.80
N LEU A 390 -6.61 20.11 -7.51
CA LEU A 390 -5.55 20.37 -6.52
C LEU A 390 -4.32 19.48 -6.72
N ASP A 391 -4.54 18.22 -7.10
CA ASP A 391 -3.43 17.29 -7.33
C ASP A 391 -2.62 17.69 -8.57
N GLU A 392 -3.31 18.14 -9.60
CA GLU A 392 -2.64 18.65 -10.82
C GLU A 392 -1.84 19.91 -10.50
N CYS A 393 -2.43 20.81 -9.70
CA CYS A 393 -1.77 22.04 -9.27
C CYS A 393 -0.47 21.70 -8.55
N GLU A 394 -0.51 20.77 -7.60
CA GLU A 394 0.70 20.33 -6.88
C GLU A 394 1.78 19.82 -7.83
N ARG A 395 1.41 18.90 -8.72
CA ARG A 395 2.38 18.30 -9.65
C ARG A 395 3.06 19.35 -10.53
N ILE A 396 2.27 20.28 -11.06
CA ILE A 396 2.78 21.33 -11.93
C ILE A 396 3.75 22.24 -11.16
N LEU A 397 3.35 22.62 -9.93
CA LEU A 397 4.20 23.49 -9.10
C LEU A 397 5.48 22.79 -8.66
N GLU A 398 5.39 21.54 -8.22
CA GLU A 398 6.58 20.76 -7.81
C GLU A 398 7.56 20.61 -8.97
N ARG A 399 7.03 20.34 -10.17
CA ARG A 399 7.86 20.19 -11.37
C ARG A 399 8.53 21.52 -11.76
N LYS A 400 7.78 22.61 -11.69
CA LYS A 400 8.28 23.94 -12.09
C LYS A 400 9.34 24.47 -11.13
N PHE A 401 9.10 24.32 -9.82
CA PHE A 401 9.90 24.99 -8.79
C PHE A 401 10.89 24.07 -8.05
N GLY A 402 10.67 22.76 -8.06
CA GLY A 402 11.60 21.79 -7.48
C GLY A 402 11.58 21.68 -5.96
N PHE A 403 10.53 22.17 -5.30
CA PHE A 403 10.38 22.05 -3.83
C PHE A 403 9.01 21.47 -3.48
N GLY A 404 8.80 21.15 -2.20
CA GLY A 404 7.55 20.53 -1.72
C GLY A 404 6.36 21.49 -1.80
N VAL A 405 5.23 20.98 -2.29
CA VAL A 405 3.98 21.74 -2.43
C VAL A 405 2.82 20.90 -1.90
N ALA A 406 1.88 21.54 -1.22
CA ALA A 406 0.60 20.92 -0.88
C ALA A 406 -0.52 21.93 -1.08
N CYS A 407 -1.55 21.54 -1.83
CA CYS A 407 -2.69 22.40 -2.15
C CYS A 407 -3.94 21.93 -1.42
N THR A 408 -4.67 22.87 -0.87
CA THR A 408 -5.95 22.62 -0.18
C THR A 408 -6.82 23.88 -0.31
N GLY A 409 -7.91 23.93 0.39
CA GLY A 409 -8.76 25.13 0.39
C GLY A 409 -10.24 24.83 0.36
N GLU A 410 -10.99 25.82 -0.04
CA GLU A 410 -12.44 25.76 -0.20
C GLU A 410 -12.81 26.56 -1.46
N ASP A 411 -14.05 26.47 -1.90
CA ASP A 411 -14.45 27.16 -3.12
C ASP A 411 -14.11 28.66 -3.01
N ASP A 412 -13.55 29.19 -4.07
CA ASP A 412 -13.06 30.55 -4.22
C ASP A 412 -11.81 30.89 -3.40
N ALA A 413 -11.20 29.92 -2.69
CA ALA A 413 -9.99 30.17 -1.89
C ALA A 413 -9.01 28.98 -1.98
N LEU A 414 -8.03 29.11 -2.88
CA LEU A 414 -6.95 28.14 -3.07
C LEU A 414 -5.80 28.44 -2.08
N HIS A 415 -5.50 27.52 -1.20
CA HIS A 415 -4.40 27.61 -0.24
C HIS A 415 -3.27 26.69 -0.68
N VAL A 416 -2.08 27.25 -0.91
CA VAL A 416 -0.90 26.53 -1.38
C VAL A 416 0.18 26.64 -0.32
N PHE A 417 0.62 25.51 0.19
CA PHE A 417 1.69 25.40 1.19
C PHE A 417 2.97 25.00 0.46
N ILE A 418 4.04 25.75 0.70
CA ILE A 418 5.34 25.49 0.07
C ILE A 418 6.43 25.46 1.14
N ASP A 419 7.44 24.60 0.96
CA ASP A 419 8.56 24.50 1.90
C ASP A 419 9.76 25.37 1.48
N ASN A 420 9.48 26.45 0.77
CA ASN A 420 10.48 27.45 0.35
C ASN A 420 9.94 28.85 0.65
N SER A 421 10.54 29.55 1.60
CA SER A 421 10.07 30.87 2.06
C SER A 421 10.22 31.99 1.03
N ASP A 422 11.15 31.83 0.07
CA ASP A 422 11.58 32.93 -0.81
C ASP A 422 10.83 32.99 -2.14
N GLU A 423 10.01 31.98 -2.43
CA GLU A 423 9.39 31.84 -3.75
C GLU A 423 7.88 32.11 -3.77
N GLN A 424 7.30 32.58 -2.66
CA GLN A 424 5.85 32.73 -2.52
C GLN A 424 5.20 33.58 -3.62
N GLU A 425 5.77 34.75 -3.93
CA GLU A 425 5.23 35.63 -4.96
C GLU A 425 5.33 35.01 -6.37
N LYS A 426 6.44 34.35 -6.67
CA LYS A 426 6.62 33.67 -7.96
C LYS A 426 5.60 32.55 -8.15
N VAL A 427 5.36 31.78 -7.09
CA VAL A 427 4.35 30.69 -7.10
C VAL A 427 2.97 31.29 -7.35
N LYS A 428 2.62 32.36 -6.65
CA LYS A 428 1.31 33.03 -6.77
C LYS A 428 1.08 33.51 -8.21
N LEU A 429 2.07 34.19 -8.79
CA LEU A 429 1.98 34.69 -10.16
C LEU A 429 1.88 33.56 -11.17
N PHE A 430 2.67 32.49 -10.97
CA PHE A 430 2.62 31.32 -11.85
C PHE A 430 1.24 30.66 -11.83
N ILE A 431 0.64 30.49 -10.64
CA ILE A 431 -0.72 29.91 -10.49
C ILE A 431 -1.75 30.78 -11.23
N LYS A 432 -1.67 32.12 -11.03
CA LYS A 432 -2.55 33.07 -11.71
C LYS A 432 -2.54 32.84 -13.22
N GLU A 433 -1.34 32.77 -13.80
CA GLU A 433 -1.19 32.64 -15.25
C GLU A 433 -1.55 31.23 -15.75
N LYS A 434 -1.07 30.20 -15.06
CA LYS A 434 -1.23 28.82 -15.50
C LYS A 434 -2.68 28.32 -15.39
N PHE A 435 -3.37 28.70 -14.32
CA PHE A 435 -4.73 28.22 -14.04
C PHE A 435 -5.81 29.29 -14.28
N ASN A 436 -5.40 30.49 -14.70
CA ASN A 436 -6.29 31.63 -14.95
C ASN A 436 -7.16 31.94 -13.72
N ILE A 437 -6.51 32.03 -12.57
CA ILE A 437 -7.16 32.31 -11.29
C ILE A 437 -6.79 33.72 -10.81
N ASN A 438 -7.79 34.46 -10.30
CA ASN A 438 -7.53 35.79 -9.73
C ASN A 438 -6.64 35.64 -8.49
N THR A 439 -5.64 36.51 -8.35
CA THR A 439 -4.72 36.48 -7.21
C THR A 439 -5.40 36.64 -5.86
N LYS A 440 -6.61 37.25 -5.82
CA LYS A 440 -7.40 37.39 -4.58
C LYS A 440 -7.87 36.03 -4.04
N SER A 441 -7.92 35.02 -4.90
CA SER A 441 -8.32 33.66 -4.53
C SER A 441 -7.13 32.74 -4.28
N ILE A 442 -5.89 33.25 -4.29
CA ILE A 442 -4.68 32.46 -4.13
C ILE A 442 -3.94 32.89 -2.86
N PHE A 443 -3.79 31.96 -1.91
CA PHE A 443 -3.12 32.20 -0.63
C PHE A 443 -1.93 31.28 -0.51
N ILE A 444 -0.71 31.85 -0.47
CA ILE A 444 0.52 31.08 -0.38
C ILE A 444 1.01 31.09 1.08
N HIS A 445 1.32 29.92 1.61
CA HIS A 445 1.79 29.74 2.99
C HIS A 445 3.15 29.07 2.98
N TYR A 446 4.06 29.57 3.77
CA TYR A 446 5.33 28.89 4.01
C TYR A 446 5.13 27.87 5.14
N ILE A 447 5.69 26.68 4.94
CA ILE A 447 5.72 25.63 5.96
C ILE A 447 7.12 25.01 5.94
N LYS A 448 7.68 24.72 7.10
CA LYS A 448 9.03 24.16 7.19
C LYS A 448 9.15 22.83 6.42
N GLU A 449 8.12 22.01 6.49
CA GLU A 449 8.07 20.70 5.84
C GLU A 449 6.61 20.33 5.57
N ILE A 450 6.32 19.80 4.39
CA ILE A 450 4.98 19.31 4.05
C ILE A 450 4.71 18.06 4.89
N PRO A 451 3.66 18.04 5.73
CA PRO A 451 3.39 16.87 6.58
C PRO A 451 3.03 15.64 5.75
N LYS A 452 3.65 14.52 6.08
CA LYS A 452 3.45 13.25 5.39
C LYS A 452 3.36 12.11 6.39
N ASN A 453 2.61 11.06 6.04
CA ASN A 453 2.57 9.86 6.86
C ASN A 453 3.80 8.97 6.58
N THR A 454 3.89 7.83 7.24
CA THR A 454 5.03 6.91 7.10
C THR A 454 5.20 6.34 5.70
N SER A 455 4.14 6.34 4.88
CA SER A 455 4.21 5.90 3.48
C SER A 455 4.48 7.06 2.51
N GLY A 456 4.72 8.27 3.02
CA GLY A 456 5.04 9.44 2.22
C GLY A 456 3.84 10.21 1.68
N LYS A 457 2.62 9.83 2.06
CA LYS A 457 1.41 10.53 1.60
C LYS A 457 1.18 11.81 2.39
N LYS A 458 0.85 12.88 1.71
CA LYS A 458 0.60 14.20 2.32
C LYS A 458 -0.61 14.16 3.25
N LEU A 459 -0.48 14.80 4.40
CA LEU A 459 -1.51 14.87 5.45
C LEU A 459 -2.20 16.23 5.38
N TYR A 460 -3.13 16.38 4.45
CA TYR A 460 -3.80 17.67 4.18
C TYR A 460 -4.55 18.21 5.39
N LYS A 461 -5.03 17.35 6.27
CA LYS A 461 -5.76 17.77 7.48
C LYS A 461 -4.87 18.51 8.49
N GLU A 462 -3.57 18.36 8.35
CA GLU A 462 -2.60 19.03 9.23
C GLU A 462 -2.18 20.41 8.70
N LEU A 463 -2.63 20.77 7.50
CA LEU A 463 -2.35 22.09 6.93
C LEU A 463 -3.38 23.08 7.49
N ILE A 464 -2.90 24.02 8.29
CA ILE A 464 -3.77 24.99 8.99
C ILE A 464 -3.59 26.37 8.35
N TRP A 465 -4.70 26.98 7.91
CA TRP A 465 -4.67 28.31 7.31
C TRP A 465 -5.68 29.28 7.94
N LYS A 466 -6.47 28.83 8.94
CA LYS A 466 -7.46 29.65 9.65
C LYS A 466 -6.86 30.31 10.89
#